data_464d1596c9c4d64002dc13e88b7fa6c3
#
_entry.id   464d1596c9c4d64002dc13e88b7fa6c3
#
_cell.length_a   1.000
_cell.length_b   1.000
_cell.length_c   1.000
_cell.angle_alpha   90.00
_cell.angle_beta   90.00
_cell.angle_gamma   90.00
#
_symmetry.space_group_name_H-M   'P 1'
#
loop_
_entity.id
_entity.type
_entity.pdbx_description
1 polymer ?
#
loop_
_entity_poly.entity_id
_entity_poly.type
_entity_poly.pdbx_seq_one_letter_code
_entity_poly.pdbx_strand_id
1 'polypeptide(L)'
;MPRKTAVLKDPLFLEHDPGYDHVESPERLAAIYQALAKEDAGTFFYPECEPAGYADLAANHTPEYIERVAETAGKQFDVLDPDTHTSPRSYEAAVLAAGAVITGLKLVAAGQADNAAALVRPPGHHAEADRAKGFCLFNNIAVGARYGLQHLGMERIFILDWDLHHGNGTQHSFYDTDRVLYCSTHQYPLYPGTGSLKEVGAGKGAGYTLNVPLPGGQGDQDFARIMDELVAPVARQYRPDCIMVSAGYDTHVLDPLGGMAVTTAGFAYMTKIMVDLAAELCDGRLVLALEGGYNLQALADGVLASLHEMSGEGGLPTAAFTDLAQKKRPLPALDAALAAAKKHWTF
;
A
#
# COMPACT_ATOMS: atom_id res chain seq x y z
N MET A 1 19.88 1.49 -14.05
CA MET A 1 20.34 2.89 -13.94
C MET A 1 19.74 3.47 -12.67
N PRO A 2 20.41 4.36 -11.95
CA PRO A 2 19.82 5.03 -10.79
C PRO A 2 18.53 5.73 -11.19
N ARG A 3 17.52 5.64 -10.34
CA ARG A 3 16.21 6.29 -10.53
C ARG A 3 16.04 7.40 -9.52
N LYS A 4 15.36 8.47 -9.93
CA LYS A 4 15.03 9.59 -9.05
C LYS A 4 13.81 9.22 -8.20
N THR A 5 14.06 8.74 -6.99
CA THR A 5 13.04 8.30 -6.03
C THR A 5 12.67 9.42 -5.07
N ALA A 6 11.39 9.81 -5.06
CA ALA A 6 10.85 10.77 -4.09
C ALA A 6 10.42 10.03 -2.82
N VAL A 7 10.87 10.50 -1.66
CA VAL A 7 10.44 9.98 -0.35
C VAL A 7 9.66 11.07 0.38
N LEU A 8 8.34 10.90 0.44
CA LEU A 8 7.42 11.80 1.11
C LEU A 8 7.38 11.45 2.59
N LYS A 9 7.90 12.34 3.44
CA LYS A 9 7.93 12.21 4.90
C LYS A 9 7.75 13.56 5.55
N ASP A 10 7.11 13.59 6.71
CA ASP A 10 6.89 14.82 7.46
C ASP A 10 6.91 14.53 8.97
N PRO A 11 7.46 15.42 9.82
CA PRO A 11 7.40 15.26 11.28
C PRO A 11 5.97 15.16 11.83
N LEU A 12 5.00 15.78 11.18
CA LEU A 12 3.59 15.76 11.59
C LEU A 12 3.03 14.34 11.69
N PHE A 13 3.51 13.40 10.86
CA PHE A 13 3.08 12.00 10.95
C PHE A 13 3.45 11.32 12.27
N LEU A 14 4.46 11.84 12.98
CA LEU A 14 4.84 11.39 14.32
C LEU A 14 3.92 11.94 15.42
N GLU A 15 3.13 12.98 15.13
CA GLU A 15 2.23 13.60 16.10
C GLU A 15 0.84 12.90 16.16
N HIS A 16 0.56 11.96 15.24
CA HIS A 16 -0.56 11.03 15.39
C HIS A 16 -0.20 9.99 16.44
N ASP A 17 -0.87 10.04 17.61
CA ASP A 17 -0.65 9.13 18.73
C ASP A 17 -1.99 8.49 19.17
N PRO A 18 -2.26 7.25 18.77
CA PRO A 18 -3.52 6.56 19.13
C PRO A 18 -3.58 6.13 20.60
N GLY A 19 -2.52 6.37 21.40
CA GLY A 19 -2.51 6.16 22.84
C GLY A 19 -1.52 5.10 23.32
N TYR A 20 -1.45 4.94 24.64
CA TYR A 20 -0.50 4.06 25.31
C TYR A 20 -0.68 2.58 24.88
N ASP A 21 0.44 1.90 24.66
CA ASP A 21 0.52 0.49 24.23
C ASP A 21 -0.18 0.17 22.88
N HIS A 22 -0.47 1.20 22.05
CA HIS A 22 -1.03 0.96 20.73
C HIS A 22 0.07 0.49 19.76
N VAL A 23 -0.20 -0.59 19.02
CA VAL A 23 0.79 -1.17 18.08
C VAL A 23 1.09 -0.26 16.90
N GLU A 24 0.07 0.48 16.40
CA GLU A 24 0.23 1.53 15.41
C GLU A 24 0.68 2.80 16.15
N SER A 25 1.98 3.00 16.28
CA SER A 25 2.57 4.03 17.13
C SER A 25 3.56 4.93 16.36
N PRO A 26 3.85 6.14 16.87
CA PRO A 26 4.85 7.04 16.30
C PRO A 26 6.23 6.40 16.12
N GLU A 27 6.60 5.45 16.98
CA GLU A 27 7.87 4.73 16.92
C GLU A 27 8.08 3.98 15.61
N ARG A 28 7.01 3.59 14.92
CA ARG A 28 7.06 2.96 13.61
C ARG A 28 7.78 3.85 12.59
N LEU A 29 7.34 5.08 12.41
CA LEU A 29 8.01 6.03 11.52
C LEU A 29 9.33 6.55 12.08
N ALA A 30 9.45 6.71 13.39
CA ALA A 30 10.73 7.10 14.01
C ALA A 30 11.84 6.10 13.66
N ALA A 31 11.56 4.79 13.70
CA ALA A 31 12.50 3.74 13.31
C ALA A 31 12.91 3.87 11.83
N ILE A 32 11.95 4.07 10.92
CA ILE A 32 12.22 4.28 9.49
C ILE A 32 13.06 5.53 9.27
N TYR A 33 12.71 6.66 9.89
CA TYR A 33 13.44 7.92 9.71
C TYR A 33 14.87 7.84 10.25
N GLN A 34 15.08 7.12 11.35
CA GLN A 34 16.43 6.87 11.88
C GLN A 34 17.25 5.99 10.93
N ALA A 35 16.66 4.96 10.34
CA ALA A 35 17.33 4.10 9.38
C ALA A 35 17.70 4.88 8.10
N LEU A 36 16.77 5.67 7.55
CA LEU A 36 17.03 6.55 6.42
C LEU A 36 18.16 7.54 6.71
N ALA A 37 18.17 8.17 7.89
CA ALA A 37 19.22 9.14 8.24
C ALA A 37 20.64 8.52 8.35
N LYS A 38 20.74 7.20 8.56
CA LYS A 38 22.02 6.48 8.62
C LYS A 38 22.50 6.02 7.25
N GLU A 39 21.58 5.63 6.37
CA GLU A 39 21.90 4.91 5.13
C GLU A 39 21.73 5.75 3.86
N ASP A 40 20.96 6.85 3.92
CA ASP A 40 20.80 7.71 2.76
C ASP A 40 22.03 8.61 2.54
N ALA A 41 22.81 8.25 1.55
CA ALA A 41 23.96 9.03 1.09
C ALA A 41 23.60 10.07 0.01
N GLY A 42 22.34 10.48 -0.08
CA GLY A 42 21.83 11.39 -1.12
C GLY A 42 21.18 10.65 -2.30
N THR A 43 20.81 9.40 -2.10
CA THR A 43 20.09 8.57 -3.08
C THR A 43 18.66 9.03 -3.29
N PHE A 44 18.01 9.50 -2.22
CA PHE A 44 16.63 9.93 -2.23
C PHE A 44 16.50 11.44 -2.18
N PHE A 45 15.40 11.97 -2.73
CA PHE A 45 15.05 13.38 -2.48
C PHE A 45 13.72 13.46 -1.71
N TYR A 46 13.60 14.50 -0.90
CA TYR A 46 12.52 14.65 0.08
C TYR A 46 11.68 15.89 -0.25
N PRO A 47 10.68 15.77 -1.14
CA PRO A 47 9.81 16.89 -1.45
C PRO A 47 8.88 17.18 -0.27
N GLU A 48 8.46 18.44 -0.15
CA GLU A 48 7.45 18.86 0.81
C GLU A 48 6.11 18.17 0.52
N CYS A 49 5.45 17.70 1.58
CA CYS A 49 4.11 17.12 1.50
C CYS A 49 3.06 18.23 1.52
N GLU A 50 2.14 18.23 0.56
CA GLU A 50 0.98 19.12 0.56
C GLU A 50 -0.22 18.40 1.19
N PRO A 51 -1.01 19.05 2.09
CA PRO A 51 -2.21 18.44 2.62
C PRO A 51 -3.26 18.22 1.52
N ALA A 52 -4.04 17.15 1.59
CA ALA A 52 -5.16 16.92 0.69
C ALA A 52 -6.24 17.98 0.91
N GLY A 53 -6.81 18.51 -0.19
CA GLY A 53 -7.95 19.39 -0.12
C GLY A 53 -9.23 18.64 0.29
N TYR A 54 -10.22 19.38 0.82
CA TYR A 54 -11.52 18.79 1.14
C TYR A 54 -12.14 18.07 -0.07
N ALA A 55 -12.04 18.65 -1.26
CA ALA A 55 -12.57 18.02 -2.49
C ALA A 55 -11.86 16.71 -2.84
N ASP A 56 -10.56 16.60 -2.54
CA ASP A 56 -9.78 15.39 -2.78
C ASP A 56 -10.25 14.27 -1.84
N LEU A 57 -10.45 14.59 -0.56
CA LEU A 57 -11.00 13.65 0.43
C LEU A 57 -12.44 13.25 0.07
N ALA A 58 -13.28 14.22 -0.34
CA ALA A 58 -14.68 13.99 -0.70
C ALA A 58 -14.84 13.16 -2.00
N ALA A 59 -13.79 13.00 -2.79
CA ALA A 59 -13.80 12.08 -3.93
C ALA A 59 -13.88 10.61 -3.51
N ASN A 60 -13.52 10.28 -2.25
CA ASN A 60 -13.55 8.91 -1.71
C ASN A 60 -14.38 8.76 -0.43
N HIS A 61 -14.51 9.82 0.36
CA HIS A 61 -15.19 9.80 1.66
C HIS A 61 -16.43 10.69 1.65
N THR A 62 -17.43 10.32 2.46
CA THR A 62 -18.63 11.16 2.58
C THR A 62 -18.33 12.46 3.33
N PRO A 63 -19.02 13.56 3.01
CA PRO A 63 -18.87 14.83 3.71
C PRO A 63 -19.01 14.70 5.23
N GLU A 64 -20.03 13.97 5.68
CA GLU A 64 -20.34 13.75 7.09
C GLU A 64 -19.19 13.04 7.82
N TYR A 65 -18.54 12.09 7.14
CA TYR A 65 -17.40 11.39 7.71
C TYR A 65 -16.16 12.28 7.78
N ILE A 66 -15.88 13.07 6.74
CA ILE A 66 -14.76 14.03 6.76
C ILE A 66 -14.93 15.02 7.92
N GLU A 67 -16.13 15.55 8.11
CA GLU A 67 -16.47 16.44 9.23
C GLU A 67 -16.30 15.72 10.57
N ARG A 68 -16.75 14.46 10.71
CA ARG A 68 -16.56 13.67 11.94
C ARG A 68 -15.08 13.48 12.30
N VAL A 69 -14.21 13.25 11.31
CA VAL A 69 -12.76 13.14 11.56
C VAL A 69 -12.19 14.52 11.91
N ALA A 70 -12.61 15.58 11.22
CA ALA A 70 -12.17 16.96 11.49
C ALA A 70 -12.54 17.41 12.92
N GLU A 71 -13.69 17.00 13.46
CA GLU A 71 -14.11 17.27 14.84
C GLU A 71 -13.17 16.69 15.90
N THR A 72 -12.27 15.77 15.54
CA THR A 72 -11.26 15.22 16.47
C THR A 72 -10.07 16.15 16.67
N ALA A 73 -9.88 17.13 15.78
CA ALA A 73 -8.75 18.06 15.83
C ALA A 73 -8.68 18.79 17.18
N GLY A 74 -7.50 18.80 17.79
CA GLY A 74 -7.25 19.43 19.08
C GLY A 74 -7.76 18.68 20.31
N LYS A 75 -8.54 17.59 20.15
CA LYS A 75 -8.96 16.76 21.27
C LYS A 75 -7.81 15.89 21.74
N GLN A 76 -7.63 15.79 23.06
CA GLN A 76 -6.57 14.96 23.65
C GLN A 76 -6.74 13.47 23.29
N PHE A 77 -8.00 13.03 23.18
CA PHE A 77 -8.34 11.66 22.79
C PHE A 77 -9.78 11.62 22.25
N ASP A 78 -9.99 10.89 21.17
CA ASP A 78 -11.33 10.55 20.66
C ASP A 78 -11.29 9.13 20.05
N VAL A 79 -12.45 8.49 19.91
CA VAL A 79 -12.62 7.13 19.40
C VAL A 79 -13.50 7.19 18.16
N LEU A 80 -12.96 6.77 17.03
CA LEU A 80 -13.71 6.69 15.76
C LEU A 80 -14.24 5.27 15.50
N ASP A 81 -13.49 4.26 15.95
CA ASP A 81 -13.81 2.83 15.90
C ASP A 81 -13.13 2.14 17.09
N PRO A 82 -13.55 0.96 17.56
CA PRO A 82 -12.97 0.29 18.73
C PRO A 82 -11.45 0.14 18.72
N ASP A 83 -10.84 0.09 17.54
CA ASP A 83 -9.38 -0.02 17.34
C ASP A 83 -8.76 1.23 16.68
N THR A 84 -9.53 2.32 16.50
CA THR A 84 -9.06 3.51 15.78
C THR A 84 -9.28 4.76 16.61
N HIS A 85 -8.19 5.24 17.19
CA HIS A 85 -8.18 6.35 18.14
C HIS A 85 -7.45 7.56 17.54
N THR A 86 -7.76 8.75 18.07
CA THR A 86 -7.14 9.99 17.64
C THR A 86 -6.56 10.79 18.81
N SER A 87 -5.55 11.59 18.51
CA SER A 87 -4.87 12.56 19.36
C SER A 87 -5.01 13.97 18.77
N PRO A 88 -4.52 15.03 19.44
CA PRO A 88 -4.77 16.42 19.01
C PRO A 88 -4.40 16.74 17.55
N ARG A 89 -3.41 16.05 16.99
CA ARG A 89 -2.89 16.30 15.64
C ARG A 89 -3.22 15.20 14.63
N SER A 90 -4.06 14.23 15.00
CA SER A 90 -4.38 13.09 14.14
C SER A 90 -5.10 13.49 12.86
N TYR A 91 -6.00 14.47 12.93
CA TYR A 91 -6.70 14.98 11.75
C TYR A 91 -5.74 15.58 10.73
N GLU A 92 -4.88 16.48 11.18
CA GLU A 92 -3.91 17.15 10.31
C GLU A 92 -2.92 16.13 9.71
N ALA A 93 -2.45 15.17 10.51
CA ALA A 93 -1.59 14.09 10.03
C ALA A 93 -2.30 13.23 8.97
N ALA A 94 -3.57 12.88 9.16
CA ALA A 94 -4.35 12.10 8.22
C ALA A 94 -4.61 12.84 6.89
N VAL A 95 -4.92 14.13 6.96
CA VAL A 95 -5.07 14.99 5.76
C VAL A 95 -3.75 15.10 5.00
N LEU A 96 -2.63 15.26 5.73
CA LEU A 96 -1.31 15.31 5.12
C LEU A 96 -0.89 13.95 4.55
N ALA A 97 -1.28 12.83 5.19
CA ALA A 97 -0.99 11.47 4.70
C ALA A 97 -1.63 11.20 3.34
N ALA A 98 -2.91 11.52 3.19
CA ALA A 98 -3.59 11.45 1.89
C ALA A 98 -2.94 12.40 0.86
N GLY A 99 -2.58 13.61 1.28
CA GLY A 99 -1.93 14.61 0.47
C GLY A 99 -0.52 14.22 0.03
N ALA A 100 0.24 13.48 0.86
CA ALA A 100 1.55 12.94 0.49
C ALA A 100 1.45 11.94 -0.67
N VAL A 101 0.43 11.07 -0.68
CA VAL A 101 0.17 10.16 -1.80
C VAL A 101 -0.18 10.94 -3.07
N ILE A 102 -1.01 11.98 -2.98
CA ILE A 102 -1.31 12.88 -4.10
C ILE A 102 -0.03 13.57 -4.60
N THR A 103 0.82 14.07 -3.69
CA THR A 103 2.10 14.72 -4.04
C THR A 103 3.00 13.75 -4.79
N GLY A 104 3.12 12.50 -4.33
CA GLY A 104 3.85 11.46 -5.04
C GLY A 104 3.33 11.22 -6.45
N LEU A 105 2.01 11.13 -6.62
CA LEU A 105 1.38 10.98 -7.95
C LEU A 105 1.64 12.17 -8.87
N LYS A 106 1.54 13.41 -8.36
CA LYS A 106 1.87 14.63 -9.13
C LYS A 106 3.31 14.58 -9.64
N LEU A 107 4.26 14.19 -8.78
CA LEU A 107 5.68 14.14 -9.13
C LEU A 107 5.96 13.12 -10.23
N VAL A 108 5.41 11.90 -10.13
CA VAL A 108 5.62 10.86 -11.14
C VAL A 108 4.87 11.16 -12.44
N ALA A 109 3.68 11.73 -12.37
CA ALA A 109 2.93 12.14 -13.55
C ALA A 109 3.61 13.28 -14.32
N ALA A 110 4.27 14.20 -13.63
CA ALA A 110 5.01 15.31 -14.22
C ALA A 110 6.44 14.93 -14.65
N GLY A 111 6.89 13.68 -14.44
CA GLY A 111 8.26 13.23 -14.71
C GLY A 111 9.32 13.92 -13.83
N GLN A 112 8.90 14.47 -12.69
CA GLN A 112 9.80 15.08 -11.71
C GLN A 112 10.43 14.04 -10.78
N ALA A 113 9.83 12.87 -10.68
CA ALA A 113 10.36 11.65 -10.07
C ALA A 113 10.06 10.46 -10.97
N ASP A 114 10.91 9.43 -10.94
CA ASP A 114 10.64 8.17 -11.62
C ASP A 114 9.64 7.33 -10.81
N ASN A 115 9.71 7.42 -9.48
CA ASN A 115 8.78 6.78 -8.55
C ASN A 115 8.73 7.54 -7.21
N ALA A 116 7.77 7.18 -6.35
CA ALA A 116 7.60 7.84 -5.06
C ALA A 116 7.18 6.86 -3.96
N ALA A 117 7.62 7.12 -2.74
CA ALA A 117 7.19 6.40 -1.53
C ALA A 117 6.67 7.39 -0.49
N ALA A 118 5.41 7.25 -0.10
CA ALA A 118 4.77 8.03 0.94
C ALA A 118 4.88 7.29 2.28
N LEU A 119 5.82 7.71 3.12
CA LEU A 119 6.07 7.15 4.45
C LEU A 119 5.17 7.87 5.47
N VAL A 120 3.92 7.50 5.46
CA VAL A 120 2.83 8.21 6.13
C VAL A 120 2.30 7.47 7.35
N ARG A 121 1.69 8.19 8.27
CA ARG A 121 0.79 7.77 9.35
C ARG A 121 -0.28 8.86 9.53
N PRO A 122 -1.53 8.46 9.88
CA PRO A 122 -2.05 7.09 10.01
C PRO A 122 -2.07 6.32 8.67
N PRO A 123 -2.18 4.97 8.72
CA PRO A 123 -2.40 4.14 7.53
C PRO A 123 -3.78 4.40 6.92
N GLY A 124 -4.09 3.75 5.77
CA GLY A 124 -5.28 4.13 5.01
C GLY A 124 -6.19 3.01 4.51
N HIS A 125 -5.68 1.83 4.17
CA HIS A 125 -6.38 0.86 3.33
C HIS A 125 -7.67 0.26 3.94
N HIS A 126 -7.87 0.36 5.25
CA HIS A 126 -9.10 -0.08 5.92
C HIS A 126 -10.19 0.97 5.99
N ALA A 127 -9.87 2.27 5.86
CA ALA A 127 -10.85 3.34 5.96
C ALA A 127 -11.90 3.23 4.84
N GLU A 128 -13.17 3.14 5.25
CA GLU A 128 -14.33 3.08 4.36
C GLU A 128 -14.74 4.50 3.92
N ALA A 129 -15.71 4.59 3.02
CA ALA A 129 -16.22 5.88 2.59
C ALA A 129 -16.84 6.70 3.74
N ASP A 130 -17.41 6.03 4.74
CA ASP A 130 -18.22 6.62 5.80
C ASP A 130 -17.73 6.36 7.22
N ARG A 131 -16.58 5.68 7.40
CA ARG A 131 -16.06 5.33 8.73
C ARG A 131 -14.58 5.01 8.75
N ALA A 132 -13.95 5.30 9.89
CA ALA A 132 -12.63 4.82 10.26
C ALA A 132 -12.67 3.32 10.58
N LYS A 133 -11.56 2.63 10.39
CA LYS A 133 -11.42 1.21 10.72
C LYS A 133 -9.95 0.80 10.66
N GLY A 134 -9.52 -0.15 11.52
CA GLY A 134 -8.20 -0.77 11.43
C GLY A 134 -7.08 0.26 11.48
N PHE A 135 -7.12 1.18 12.43
CA PHE A 135 -6.15 2.27 12.62
C PHE A 135 -6.19 3.37 11.54
N CYS A 136 -7.01 3.21 10.49
CA CYS A 136 -7.08 4.08 9.32
C CYS A 136 -8.13 5.17 9.47
N LEU A 137 -7.75 6.43 9.24
CA LEU A 137 -8.66 7.57 9.27
C LEU A 137 -9.20 7.89 7.87
N PHE A 138 -8.34 8.21 6.92
CA PHE A 138 -8.70 8.37 5.52
C PHE A 138 -7.99 7.30 4.69
N ASN A 139 -8.60 6.89 3.59
CA ASN A 139 -7.97 5.92 2.70
C ASN A 139 -6.99 6.62 1.76
N ASN A 140 -5.73 6.72 2.21
CA ASN A 140 -4.69 7.50 1.55
C ASN A 140 -4.51 7.09 0.09
N ILE A 141 -4.43 5.78 -0.19
CA ILE A 141 -4.18 5.27 -1.54
C ILE A 141 -5.41 5.44 -2.44
N ALA A 142 -6.62 5.28 -1.89
CA ALA A 142 -7.85 5.46 -2.66
C ALA A 142 -8.07 6.94 -3.02
N VAL A 143 -7.82 7.86 -2.07
CA VAL A 143 -7.85 9.31 -2.33
C VAL A 143 -6.85 9.66 -3.43
N GLY A 144 -5.61 9.15 -3.34
CA GLY A 144 -4.61 9.34 -4.38
C GLY A 144 -5.05 8.79 -5.74
N ALA A 145 -5.59 7.57 -5.79
CA ALA A 145 -6.08 6.97 -7.04
C ALA A 145 -7.24 7.79 -7.66
N ARG A 146 -8.19 8.25 -6.84
CA ARG A 146 -9.25 9.17 -7.30
C ARG A 146 -8.67 10.44 -7.89
N TYR A 147 -7.67 11.04 -7.22
CA TYR A 147 -6.98 12.22 -7.73
C TYR A 147 -6.31 11.96 -9.08
N GLY A 148 -5.59 10.86 -9.23
CA GLY A 148 -4.96 10.46 -10.50
C GLY A 148 -5.96 10.35 -11.64
N LEU A 149 -7.11 9.70 -11.38
CA LEU A 149 -8.19 9.51 -12.35
C LEU A 149 -8.92 10.80 -12.72
N GLN A 150 -9.03 11.77 -11.79
CA GLN A 150 -9.81 13.00 -11.99
C GLN A 150 -8.97 14.17 -12.51
N HIS A 151 -7.70 14.26 -12.08
CA HIS A 151 -6.89 15.46 -12.29
C HIS A 151 -5.60 15.24 -13.07
N LEU A 152 -5.09 14.00 -13.18
CA LEU A 152 -3.81 13.72 -13.84
C LEU A 152 -3.99 13.01 -15.20
N GLY A 153 -5.23 12.89 -15.69
CA GLY A 153 -5.52 12.28 -17.00
C GLY A 153 -5.28 10.77 -17.05
N MET A 154 -5.13 10.12 -15.90
CA MET A 154 -5.01 8.66 -15.82
C MET A 154 -6.37 8.00 -16.10
N GLU A 155 -6.40 6.96 -16.90
CA GLU A 155 -7.61 6.20 -17.21
C GLU A 155 -7.71 4.93 -16.39
N ARG A 156 -6.56 4.29 -16.10
CA ARG A 156 -6.46 3.01 -15.42
C ARG A 156 -5.34 3.03 -14.38
N ILE A 157 -5.67 2.67 -13.15
CA ILE A 157 -4.71 2.56 -12.05
C ILE A 157 -4.72 1.13 -11.53
N PHE A 158 -3.55 0.55 -11.33
CA PHE A 158 -3.41 -0.74 -10.64
C PHE A 158 -2.96 -0.50 -9.21
N ILE A 159 -3.73 -1.00 -8.23
CA ILE A 159 -3.39 -1.00 -6.81
C ILE A 159 -3.09 -2.43 -6.37
N LEU A 160 -1.84 -2.69 -5.99
CA LEU A 160 -1.47 -3.90 -5.27
C LEU A 160 -1.42 -3.60 -3.77
N ASP A 161 -2.06 -4.45 -2.99
CA ASP A 161 -2.05 -4.39 -1.53
C ASP A 161 -1.39 -5.68 -1.02
N TRP A 162 -0.21 -5.54 -0.41
CA TRP A 162 0.51 -6.68 0.17
C TRP A 162 0.59 -6.62 1.70
N ASP A 163 -0.19 -5.72 2.32
CA ASP A 163 -0.42 -5.74 3.76
C ASP A 163 -0.91 -7.12 4.21
N LEU A 164 -0.63 -7.46 5.46
CA LEU A 164 -1.12 -8.70 6.07
C LEU A 164 -2.64 -8.79 6.08
N HIS A 165 -3.28 -7.63 6.28
CA HIS A 165 -4.72 -7.51 6.37
C HIS A 165 -5.34 -7.16 5.02
N HIS A 166 -6.53 -7.65 4.77
CA HIS A 166 -7.28 -7.27 3.57
C HIS A 166 -7.68 -5.78 3.61
N GLY A 167 -7.31 -5.00 2.60
CA GLY A 167 -7.67 -3.59 2.47
C GLY A 167 -9.13 -3.40 2.03
N ASN A 168 -10.06 -3.66 2.95
CA ASN A 168 -11.51 -3.60 2.69
C ASN A 168 -11.96 -2.24 2.17
N GLY A 169 -11.41 -1.15 2.71
CA GLY A 169 -11.76 0.21 2.30
C GLY A 169 -11.35 0.50 0.85
N THR A 170 -10.15 0.08 0.46
CA THR A 170 -9.67 0.21 -0.92
C THR A 170 -10.50 -0.65 -1.86
N GLN A 171 -10.77 -1.91 -1.50
CA GLN A 171 -11.64 -2.78 -2.28
C GLN A 171 -13.01 -2.14 -2.51
N HIS A 172 -13.68 -1.66 -1.46
CA HIS A 172 -15.02 -1.07 -1.57
C HIS A 172 -15.02 0.23 -2.37
N SER A 173 -13.98 1.05 -2.27
CA SER A 173 -13.84 2.30 -3.02
C SER A 173 -13.88 2.09 -4.55
N PHE A 174 -13.47 0.91 -5.02
CA PHE A 174 -13.34 0.63 -6.46
C PHE A 174 -14.10 -0.63 -6.92
N TYR A 175 -15.04 -1.13 -6.11
CA TYR A 175 -15.68 -2.43 -6.35
C TYR A 175 -16.56 -2.48 -7.61
N ASP A 176 -17.05 -1.34 -8.07
CA ASP A 176 -17.98 -1.22 -9.21
C ASP A 176 -17.38 -0.58 -10.47
N THR A 177 -16.06 -0.37 -10.50
CA THR A 177 -15.36 0.29 -11.60
C THR A 177 -14.26 -0.57 -12.21
N ASP A 178 -14.09 -0.50 -13.53
CA ASP A 178 -13.00 -1.08 -14.31
C ASP A 178 -11.77 -0.15 -14.43
N ARG A 179 -11.87 1.08 -13.90
CA ARG A 179 -10.79 2.07 -13.94
C ARG A 179 -9.70 1.83 -12.89
N VAL A 180 -9.99 1.02 -11.87
CA VAL A 180 -9.00 0.60 -10.87
C VAL A 180 -9.04 -0.91 -10.78
N LEU A 181 -7.89 -1.53 -11.03
CA LEU A 181 -7.65 -2.93 -10.72
C LEU A 181 -7.10 -2.99 -9.28
N TYR A 182 -7.78 -3.66 -8.39
CA TYR A 182 -7.33 -3.90 -7.02
C TYR A 182 -6.94 -5.37 -6.85
N CYS A 183 -5.72 -5.62 -6.37
CA CYS A 183 -5.24 -6.95 -6.04
C CYS A 183 -4.72 -6.97 -4.60
N SER A 184 -5.24 -7.85 -3.76
CA SER A 184 -4.80 -8.00 -2.37
C SER A 184 -4.31 -9.41 -2.08
N THR A 185 -3.13 -9.49 -1.44
CA THR A 185 -2.61 -10.71 -0.83
C THR A 185 -2.68 -10.55 0.68
N HIS A 186 -3.45 -11.36 1.38
CA HIS A 186 -3.69 -11.17 2.81
C HIS A 186 -3.85 -12.50 3.55
N GLN A 187 -3.59 -12.48 4.85
CA GLN A 187 -3.85 -13.65 5.69
C GLN A 187 -5.37 -13.84 5.89
N TYR A 188 -5.85 -15.07 5.72
CA TYR A 188 -7.26 -15.38 5.83
C TYR A 188 -7.47 -16.77 6.49
N PRO A 189 -8.43 -16.91 7.43
CA PRO A 189 -9.26 -15.85 7.99
C PRO A 189 -8.49 -15.00 9.03
N LEU A 190 -8.56 -13.69 8.86
CA LEU A 190 -8.02 -12.70 9.81
C LEU A 190 -8.86 -11.42 9.71
N TYR A 191 -8.59 -10.39 10.55
CA TYR A 191 -9.16 -9.06 10.41
C TYR A 191 -9.00 -8.56 8.96
N PRO A 192 -9.97 -7.87 8.37
CA PRO A 192 -11.30 -7.52 8.88
C PRO A 192 -12.38 -8.59 8.60
N GLY A 193 -12.03 -9.77 8.11
CA GLY A 193 -12.94 -10.87 7.77
C GLY A 193 -13.51 -10.82 6.35
N THR A 194 -13.02 -9.90 5.51
CA THR A 194 -13.35 -9.75 4.08
C THR A 194 -12.21 -10.23 3.19
N GLY A 195 -12.32 -10.10 1.87
CA GLY A 195 -11.29 -10.51 0.92
C GLY A 195 -11.36 -11.97 0.50
N SER A 196 -12.55 -12.55 0.49
CA SER A 196 -12.73 -13.93 0.01
C SER A 196 -12.56 -14.00 -1.52
N LEU A 197 -12.26 -15.20 -2.04
CA LEU A 197 -12.19 -15.48 -3.49
C LEU A 197 -13.49 -15.17 -4.26
N LYS A 198 -14.61 -14.96 -3.56
CA LYS A 198 -15.89 -14.63 -4.17
C LYS A 198 -16.08 -13.13 -4.41
N GLU A 199 -15.27 -12.32 -3.78
CA GLU A 199 -15.31 -10.87 -3.89
C GLU A 199 -14.45 -10.45 -5.10
N VAL A 200 -15.09 -10.37 -6.27
CA VAL A 200 -14.43 -10.18 -7.58
C VAL A 200 -14.81 -8.86 -8.25
N GLY A 201 -15.45 -7.94 -7.52
CA GLY A 201 -16.04 -6.72 -8.07
C GLY A 201 -17.49 -6.92 -8.52
N ALA A 202 -18.15 -5.81 -8.86
CA ALA A 202 -19.53 -5.78 -9.30
C ALA A 202 -19.74 -4.83 -10.49
N GLY A 203 -20.81 -5.02 -11.26
CA GLY A 203 -21.10 -4.15 -12.39
C GLY A 203 -19.96 -4.08 -13.39
N LYS A 204 -19.46 -2.86 -13.68
CA LYS A 204 -18.28 -2.65 -14.54
C LYS A 204 -16.99 -3.14 -13.88
N GLY A 205 -16.93 -3.19 -12.55
CA GLY A 205 -15.79 -3.66 -11.78
C GLY A 205 -15.70 -5.18 -11.67
N ALA A 206 -16.60 -5.95 -12.25
CA ALA A 206 -16.57 -7.41 -12.19
C ALA A 206 -15.29 -7.96 -12.86
N GLY A 207 -14.44 -8.65 -12.07
CA GLY A 207 -13.12 -9.13 -12.47
C GLY A 207 -11.96 -8.18 -12.17
N TYR A 208 -12.22 -6.96 -11.72
CA TYR A 208 -11.19 -5.96 -11.38
C TYR A 208 -10.87 -5.89 -9.88
N THR A 209 -11.43 -6.82 -9.10
CA THR A 209 -11.01 -7.11 -7.72
C THR A 209 -10.43 -8.53 -7.69
N LEU A 210 -9.18 -8.67 -7.27
CA LEU A 210 -8.47 -9.93 -7.17
C LEU A 210 -8.02 -10.15 -5.72
N ASN A 211 -8.57 -11.16 -5.07
CA ASN A 211 -8.21 -11.53 -3.71
C ASN A 211 -7.42 -12.84 -3.69
N VAL A 212 -6.32 -12.85 -2.96
CA VAL A 212 -5.49 -14.01 -2.69
C VAL A 212 -5.49 -14.28 -1.17
N PRO A 213 -6.55 -14.89 -0.63
CA PRO A 213 -6.64 -15.22 0.78
C PRO A 213 -5.69 -16.37 1.12
N LEU A 214 -4.67 -16.10 1.93
CA LEU A 214 -3.58 -16.99 2.25
C LEU A 214 -3.70 -17.54 3.67
N PRO A 215 -3.48 -18.83 3.92
CA PRO A 215 -3.27 -19.33 5.28
C PRO A 215 -1.95 -18.78 5.83
N GLY A 216 -1.81 -18.72 7.15
CA GLY A 216 -0.53 -18.34 7.77
C GLY A 216 0.64 -19.24 7.33
N GLY A 217 1.87 -18.73 7.52
CA GLY A 217 3.12 -19.43 7.19
C GLY A 217 3.59 -19.27 5.74
N GLN A 218 2.92 -18.45 4.93
CA GLN A 218 3.40 -18.15 3.59
C GLN A 218 4.58 -17.18 3.64
N GLY A 219 5.61 -17.45 2.85
CA GLY A 219 6.87 -16.67 2.84
C GLY A 219 7.28 -16.25 1.45
N ASP A 220 8.53 -15.85 1.31
CA ASP A 220 9.09 -15.24 0.09
C ASP A 220 8.79 -16.02 -1.18
N GLN A 221 8.88 -17.37 -1.15
CA GLN A 221 8.61 -18.21 -2.32
C GLN A 221 7.14 -18.16 -2.75
N ASP A 222 6.23 -18.08 -1.79
CA ASP A 222 4.80 -18.05 -2.07
C ASP A 222 4.41 -16.71 -2.66
N PHE A 223 4.89 -15.61 -2.07
CA PHE A 223 4.69 -14.26 -2.59
C PHE A 223 5.35 -14.09 -3.97
N ALA A 224 6.57 -14.61 -4.18
CA ALA A 224 7.21 -14.59 -5.49
C ALA A 224 6.34 -15.26 -6.56
N ARG A 225 5.77 -16.44 -6.27
CA ARG A 225 4.86 -17.12 -7.18
C ARG A 225 3.60 -16.32 -7.47
N ILE A 226 3.01 -15.70 -6.45
CA ILE A 226 1.83 -14.84 -6.63
C ILE A 226 2.17 -13.67 -7.55
N MET A 227 3.31 -13.02 -7.35
CA MET A 227 3.76 -11.93 -8.20
C MET A 227 3.95 -12.39 -9.66
N ASP A 228 4.61 -13.53 -9.89
CA ASP A 228 4.94 -14.01 -11.23
C ASP A 228 3.75 -14.67 -11.94
N GLU A 229 2.93 -15.45 -11.23
CA GLU A 229 1.89 -16.28 -11.84
C GLU A 229 0.52 -15.57 -11.91
N LEU A 230 0.26 -14.55 -11.05
CA LEU A 230 -1.02 -13.83 -11.02
C LEU A 230 -0.83 -12.33 -11.28
N VAL A 231 -0.06 -11.63 -10.44
CA VAL A 231 0.02 -10.17 -10.43
C VAL A 231 0.57 -9.63 -11.76
N ALA A 232 1.75 -10.08 -12.16
CA ALA A 232 2.40 -9.59 -13.38
C ALA A 232 1.60 -9.92 -14.67
N PRO A 233 1.06 -11.13 -14.88
CA PRO A 233 0.23 -11.41 -16.03
C PRO A 233 -1.03 -10.55 -16.13
N VAL A 234 -1.70 -10.29 -15.01
CA VAL A 234 -2.91 -9.47 -14.98
C VAL A 234 -2.56 -7.99 -15.21
N ALA A 235 -1.51 -7.47 -14.56
CA ALA A 235 -1.05 -6.10 -14.77
C ALA A 235 -0.74 -5.83 -16.26
N ARG A 236 -0.06 -6.76 -16.95
CA ARG A 236 0.25 -6.64 -18.39
C ARG A 236 -0.99 -6.59 -19.27
N GLN A 237 -2.03 -7.34 -18.92
CA GLN A 237 -3.30 -7.30 -19.65
C GLN A 237 -4.09 -6.03 -19.35
N TYR A 238 -4.06 -5.58 -18.10
CA TYR A 238 -4.77 -4.37 -17.66
C TYR A 238 -4.18 -3.09 -18.23
N ARG A 239 -2.85 -3.02 -18.39
CA ARG A 239 -2.09 -1.86 -18.91
C ARG A 239 -2.43 -0.57 -18.16
N PRO A 240 -2.05 -0.49 -16.88
CA PRO A 240 -2.30 0.70 -16.07
C PRO A 240 -1.47 1.91 -16.55
N ASP A 241 -1.97 3.11 -16.30
CA ASP A 241 -1.23 4.37 -16.47
C ASP A 241 -0.34 4.71 -15.27
N CYS A 242 -0.63 4.09 -14.12
CA CYS A 242 0.15 4.18 -12.90
C CYS A 242 -0.06 2.92 -12.06
N ILE A 243 0.98 2.49 -11.37
CA ILE A 243 0.92 1.44 -10.36
C ILE A 243 1.03 2.08 -8.98
N MET A 244 0.15 1.66 -8.07
CA MET A 244 0.17 2.07 -6.68
C MET A 244 0.25 0.85 -5.78
N VAL A 245 0.87 1.00 -4.61
CA VAL A 245 1.03 -0.11 -3.67
C VAL A 245 0.63 0.33 -2.26
N SER A 246 -0.36 -0.34 -1.65
CA SER A 246 -0.54 -0.35 -0.21
C SER A 246 0.53 -1.26 0.38
N ALA A 247 1.56 -0.64 0.95
CA ALA A 247 2.77 -1.31 1.38
C ALA A 247 2.76 -1.55 2.89
N GLY A 248 2.11 -2.64 3.33
CA GLY A 248 2.24 -3.16 4.68
C GLY A 248 3.48 -4.04 4.81
N TYR A 249 4.10 -4.00 5.97
CA TYR A 249 5.28 -4.82 6.30
C TYR A 249 5.00 -5.80 7.43
N ASP A 250 3.74 -5.96 7.80
CA ASP A 250 3.23 -6.88 8.80
C ASP A 250 3.10 -8.33 8.33
N THR A 251 3.32 -8.62 7.05
CA THR A 251 3.59 -9.97 6.54
C THR A 251 4.99 -10.48 6.92
N HIS A 252 5.85 -9.64 7.54
CA HIS A 252 7.20 -10.03 7.93
C HIS A 252 7.17 -11.12 9.03
N VAL A 253 8.09 -12.09 8.94
CA VAL A 253 8.19 -13.23 9.87
C VAL A 253 8.34 -12.84 11.36
N LEU A 254 8.80 -11.63 11.64
CA LEU A 254 8.97 -11.09 13.00
C LEU A 254 7.80 -10.18 13.43
N ASP A 255 6.78 -10.01 12.61
CA ASP A 255 5.67 -9.13 12.96
C ASP A 255 4.78 -9.75 14.04
N PRO A 256 4.42 -8.98 15.09
CA PRO A 256 3.62 -9.52 16.21
C PRO A 256 2.14 -9.75 15.88
N LEU A 257 1.59 -9.12 14.82
CA LEU A 257 0.18 -9.25 14.46
C LEU A 257 -0.06 -10.31 13.40
N GLY A 258 1.00 -10.75 12.71
CA GLY A 258 0.91 -11.66 11.58
C GLY A 258 1.37 -13.08 11.86
N GLY A 259 0.93 -14.00 11.00
CA GLY A 259 1.41 -15.37 10.96
C GLY A 259 2.10 -15.72 9.64
N MET A 260 2.53 -14.72 8.86
CA MET A 260 3.27 -14.91 7.62
C MET A 260 4.77 -15.07 7.86
N ALA A 261 5.51 -15.42 6.81
CA ALA A 261 6.95 -15.71 6.90
C ALA A 261 7.75 -14.98 5.80
N VAL A 262 7.29 -13.79 5.39
CA VAL A 262 8.03 -12.94 4.45
C VAL A 262 9.24 -12.35 5.16
N THR A 263 10.38 -12.29 4.48
CA THR A 263 11.60 -11.64 4.97
C THR A 263 11.82 -10.29 4.28
N THR A 264 12.80 -9.52 4.77
CA THR A 264 13.24 -8.29 4.11
C THR A 264 13.55 -8.50 2.62
N ALA A 265 14.13 -9.66 2.25
CA ALA A 265 14.39 -10.01 0.85
C ALA A 265 13.09 -10.22 0.05
N GLY A 266 12.04 -10.73 0.67
CA GLY A 266 10.72 -10.86 0.05
C GLY A 266 10.12 -9.50 -0.34
N PHE A 267 10.20 -8.49 0.53
CA PHE A 267 9.75 -7.11 0.21
C PHE A 267 10.58 -6.49 -0.92
N ALA A 268 11.91 -6.65 -0.89
CA ALA A 268 12.77 -6.20 -1.99
C ALA A 268 12.34 -6.85 -3.32
N TYR A 269 12.06 -8.16 -3.32
CA TYR A 269 11.59 -8.86 -4.51
C TYR A 269 10.25 -8.33 -5.02
N MET A 270 9.23 -8.24 -4.15
CA MET A 270 7.93 -7.71 -4.55
C MET A 270 8.05 -6.30 -5.12
N THR A 271 8.84 -5.45 -4.46
CA THR A 271 9.09 -4.07 -4.93
C THR A 271 9.78 -4.06 -6.29
N LYS A 272 10.79 -4.91 -6.48
CA LYS A 272 11.49 -5.01 -7.78
C LYS A 272 10.53 -5.39 -8.90
N ILE A 273 9.65 -6.35 -8.70
CA ILE A 273 8.64 -6.73 -9.70
C ILE A 273 7.72 -5.55 -10.02
N MET A 274 7.28 -4.78 -9.01
CA MET A 274 6.42 -3.61 -9.25
C MET A 274 7.17 -2.49 -10.00
N VAL A 275 8.45 -2.28 -9.68
CA VAL A 275 9.31 -1.34 -10.41
C VAL A 275 9.49 -1.76 -11.87
N ASP A 276 9.75 -3.03 -12.13
CA ASP A 276 9.94 -3.55 -13.48
C ASP A 276 8.63 -3.46 -14.29
N LEU A 277 7.48 -3.80 -13.69
CA LEU A 277 6.16 -3.65 -14.30
C LEU A 277 5.84 -2.18 -14.59
N ALA A 278 6.13 -1.27 -13.66
CA ALA A 278 5.92 0.16 -13.88
C ALA A 278 6.78 0.68 -15.05
N ALA A 279 8.03 0.26 -15.12
CA ALA A 279 8.92 0.61 -16.25
C ALA A 279 8.43 0.03 -17.59
N GLU A 280 7.86 -1.18 -17.58
CA GLU A 280 7.32 -1.84 -18.77
C GLU A 280 6.00 -1.20 -19.26
N LEU A 281 5.12 -0.82 -18.31
CA LEU A 281 3.70 -0.54 -18.62
C LEU A 281 3.31 0.93 -18.56
N CYS A 282 3.97 1.72 -17.70
CA CYS A 282 3.55 3.10 -17.40
C CYS A 282 4.72 4.06 -17.11
N ASP A 283 5.80 3.96 -17.91
CA ASP A 283 6.95 4.89 -17.86
C ASP A 283 7.57 5.05 -16.46
N GLY A 284 7.53 3.99 -15.65
CA GLY A 284 8.07 3.97 -14.29
C GLY A 284 7.13 4.52 -13.21
N ARG A 285 5.94 5.00 -13.54
CA ARG A 285 5.01 5.61 -12.56
C ARG A 285 4.55 4.59 -11.51
N LEU A 286 5.26 4.60 -10.37
CA LEU A 286 5.03 3.77 -9.20
C LEU A 286 4.94 4.65 -7.96
N VAL A 287 3.89 4.47 -7.15
CA VAL A 287 3.74 5.15 -5.86
C VAL A 287 3.44 4.12 -4.77
N LEU A 288 4.31 4.03 -3.75
CA LEU A 288 4.07 3.28 -2.53
C LEU A 288 3.43 4.18 -1.47
N ALA A 289 2.47 3.64 -0.74
CA ALA A 289 1.94 4.23 0.50
C ALA A 289 2.14 3.24 1.65
N LEU A 290 2.78 3.68 2.73
CA LEU A 290 3.00 2.88 3.94
C LEU A 290 1.66 2.56 4.60
N GLU A 291 1.46 1.28 4.95
CA GLU A 291 0.33 0.80 5.72
C GLU A 291 0.82 0.16 7.05
N GLY A 292 0.59 -1.13 7.25
CA GLY A 292 0.98 -1.88 8.45
C GLY A 292 2.49 -2.18 8.58
N GLY A 293 2.81 -2.92 9.61
CA GLY A 293 4.16 -3.31 10.02
C GLY A 293 4.48 -2.82 11.44
N TYR A 294 4.58 -3.77 12.38
CA TYR A 294 4.55 -3.47 13.82
C TYR A 294 5.79 -3.99 14.57
N ASN A 295 6.67 -4.72 13.90
CA ASN A 295 8.03 -4.93 14.37
C ASN A 295 8.92 -3.80 13.84
N LEU A 296 9.39 -2.92 14.72
CA LEU A 296 10.07 -1.67 14.35
C LEU A 296 11.32 -1.90 13.47
N GLN A 297 12.13 -2.90 13.80
CA GLN A 297 13.35 -3.19 13.03
C GLN A 297 13.00 -3.80 11.67
N ALA A 298 12.11 -4.78 11.64
CA ALA A 298 11.69 -5.43 10.40
C ALA A 298 10.99 -4.44 9.45
N LEU A 299 10.19 -3.54 10.00
CA LEU A 299 9.55 -2.46 9.25
C LEU A 299 10.59 -1.53 8.62
N ALA A 300 11.56 -1.05 9.41
CA ALA A 300 12.61 -0.17 8.90
C ALA A 300 13.45 -0.86 7.82
N ASP A 301 13.88 -2.09 8.05
CA ASP A 301 14.66 -2.88 7.09
C ASP A 301 13.88 -3.17 5.81
N GLY A 302 12.59 -3.51 5.93
CA GLY A 302 11.70 -3.77 4.80
C GLY A 302 11.46 -2.53 3.94
N VAL A 303 11.21 -1.38 4.58
CA VAL A 303 11.05 -0.09 3.88
C VAL A 303 12.34 0.31 3.16
N LEU A 304 13.50 0.20 3.82
CA LEU A 304 14.78 0.51 3.18
C LEU A 304 15.04 -0.40 1.98
N ALA A 305 14.80 -1.71 2.12
CA ALA A 305 14.98 -2.65 1.03
C ALA A 305 14.08 -2.30 -0.17
N SER A 306 12.83 -1.89 0.08
CA SER A 306 11.92 -1.41 -0.95
C SER A 306 12.44 -0.13 -1.62
N LEU A 307 12.89 0.85 -0.85
CA LEU A 307 13.43 2.12 -1.37
C LEU A 307 14.69 1.91 -2.22
N HIS A 308 15.59 1.00 -1.82
CA HIS A 308 16.77 0.66 -2.61
C HIS A 308 16.41 0.02 -3.95
N GLU A 309 15.40 -0.86 -4.01
CA GLU A 309 14.90 -1.38 -5.28
C GLU A 309 14.26 -0.29 -6.14
N MET A 310 13.52 0.64 -5.53
CA MET A 310 12.93 1.78 -6.23
C MET A 310 13.99 2.71 -6.83
N SER A 311 15.07 2.99 -6.10
CA SER A 311 16.18 3.84 -6.58
C SER A 311 17.07 3.15 -7.63
N GLY A 312 16.98 1.84 -7.76
CA GLY A 312 17.86 1.05 -8.62
C GLY A 312 19.20 0.73 -7.98
N GLU A 313 19.36 0.99 -6.69
CA GLU A 313 20.53 0.60 -5.87
C GLU A 313 20.31 -0.73 -5.16
N GLY A 314 19.23 -1.45 -5.49
CA GLY A 314 18.90 -2.74 -4.91
C GLY A 314 20.06 -3.73 -5.03
N GLY A 315 20.46 -4.29 -3.89
CA GLY A 315 21.64 -5.16 -3.80
C GLY A 315 21.36 -6.63 -4.04
N LEU A 316 20.12 -7.00 -4.32
CA LEU A 316 19.76 -8.41 -4.48
C LEU A 316 19.92 -8.84 -5.95
N PRO A 317 20.75 -9.84 -6.25
CA PRO A 317 20.90 -10.33 -7.61
C PRO A 317 19.56 -10.95 -8.09
N THR A 318 19.15 -10.62 -9.30
CA THR A 318 17.93 -11.15 -9.95
C THR A 318 17.87 -12.69 -9.90
N ALA A 319 19.03 -13.36 -9.91
CA ALA A 319 19.13 -14.80 -9.79
C ALA A 319 18.63 -15.35 -8.45
N ALA A 320 18.83 -14.63 -7.34
CA ALA A 320 18.32 -15.07 -6.03
C ALA A 320 16.78 -15.16 -6.02
N PHE A 321 16.12 -14.33 -6.78
CA PHE A 321 14.67 -14.33 -6.91
C PHE A 321 14.15 -15.36 -7.91
N THR A 322 14.88 -15.59 -9.01
CA THR A 322 14.54 -16.62 -9.97
C THR A 322 14.53 -18.01 -9.31
N ASP A 323 15.48 -18.25 -8.39
CA ASP A 323 15.52 -19.50 -7.62
C ASP A 323 14.32 -19.62 -6.66
N LEU A 324 13.82 -18.51 -6.10
CA LEU A 324 12.64 -18.52 -5.23
C LEU A 324 11.37 -18.87 -6.03
N ALA A 325 11.17 -18.28 -7.19
CA ALA A 325 10.01 -18.55 -8.05
C ALA A 325 10.04 -19.97 -8.65
N GLN A 326 11.22 -20.56 -8.86
CA GLN A 326 11.35 -21.90 -9.44
C GLN A 326 11.11 -23.05 -8.46
N LYS A 327 11.24 -22.84 -7.15
CA LYS A 327 10.98 -23.86 -6.12
C LYS A 327 9.47 -24.01 -5.90
N LYS A 328 8.79 -24.69 -6.82
CA LYS A 328 7.32 -24.89 -6.78
C LYS A 328 6.92 -25.84 -5.65
N ARG A 329 6.60 -25.29 -4.49
CA ARG A 329 5.78 -26.01 -3.51
C ARG A 329 4.29 -25.79 -3.83
N PRO A 330 3.38 -26.73 -3.50
CA PRO A 330 1.94 -26.51 -3.69
C PRO A 330 1.47 -25.27 -2.93
N LEU A 331 0.71 -24.39 -3.61
CA LEU A 331 0.08 -23.22 -3.03
C LEU A 331 -1.40 -23.18 -3.45
N PRO A 332 -2.26 -23.99 -2.78
CA PRO A 332 -3.67 -24.13 -3.16
C PRO A 332 -4.44 -22.80 -3.18
N ALA A 333 -4.05 -21.84 -2.33
CA ALA A 333 -4.65 -20.52 -2.33
C ALA A 333 -4.40 -19.76 -3.64
N LEU A 334 -3.18 -19.83 -4.20
CA LEU A 334 -2.86 -19.25 -5.50
C LEU A 334 -3.60 -20.00 -6.63
N ASP A 335 -3.62 -21.34 -6.59
CA ASP A 335 -4.34 -22.14 -7.60
C ASP A 335 -5.83 -21.77 -7.64
N ALA A 336 -6.44 -21.53 -6.47
CA ALA A 336 -7.83 -21.12 -6.36
C ALA A 336 -8.03 -19.65 -6.84
N ALA A 337 -7.11 -18.73 -6.52
CA ALA A 337 -7.14 -17.36 -7.01
C ALA A 337 -6.99 -17.28 -8.54
N LEU A 338 -6.07 -18.07 -9.12
CA LEU A 338 -5.92 -18.21 -10.57
C LEU A 338 -7.19 -18.76 -11.22
N ALA A 339 -7.83 -19.77 -10.61
CA ALA A 339 -9.08 -20.31 -11.13
C ALA A 339 -10.23 -19.27 -11.11
N ALA A 340 -10.28 -18.42 -10.10
CA ALA A 340 -11.22 -17.30 -10.04
C ALA A 340 -10.89 -16.24 -11.10
N ALA A 341 -9.63 -15.84 -11.21
CA ALA A 341 -9.15 -14.83 -12.15
C ALA A 341 -9.31 -15.25 -13.63
N LYS A 342 -9.16 -16.52 -13.96
CA LYS A 342 -9.35 -17.07 -15.32
C LYS A 342 -10.73 -16.85 -15.93
N LYS A 343 -11.72 -16.45 -15.14
CA LYS A 343 -13.04 -16.07 -15.64
C LYS A 343 -13.03 -14.72 -16.33
N HIS A 344 -12.03 -13.90 -16.06
CA HIS A 344 -11.92 -12.51 -16.52
C HIS A 344 -10.58 -12.23 -17.22
N TRP A 345 -9.53 -12.98 -16.94
CA TRP A 345 -8.16 -12.79 -17.41
C TRP A 345 -7.60 -14.04 -18.06
N THR A 346 -6.65 -13.87 -18.99
CA THR A 346 -5.95 -14.96 -19.69
C THR A 346 -4.61 -15.27 -18.99
N PHE A 347 -4.27 -16.57 -18.81
CA PHE A 347 -3.03 -17.03 -18.19
C PHE A 347 -2.36 -18.11 -19.02
#